data_be2eff54ad9aa2985402c80889636061
#
_entry.id   be2eff54ad9aa2985402c80889636061
#
_cell.length_a   1.000
_cell.length_b   1.000
_cell.length_c   1.000
_cell.angle_alpha   90.00
_cell.angle_beta   90.00
_cell.angle_gamma   90.00
#
_symmetry.space_group_name_H-M   'P 1'
#
loop_
_entity.id
_entity.type
_entity.pdbx_description
1 polymer ?
#
loop_
_entity_poly.entity_id
_entity_poly.type
_entity_poly.pdbx_seq_one_letter_code
_entity_poly.pdbx_strand_id
1 'polypeptide(L)'
;MREAFICDGIRTPIGRYGGALASVRADDLAAIPLRELLSRNPRLDPTAIDDVIYGCANQAGEDNRNVAHMATLLAGYPHTVPGTTINRLCGSGLDAIGFAARAIKAGDADLLIAGGVESMSRAPFVMGKASAPYQRQAELFDTTIGWRFVNPLMAQHFGTDSMPETAENVAELLNISRADQDAFAWRSQQRTAQAQRDGILAQEIVPVQIVGRKGAVSDVREDEHPRPETTLEQLAQLKAPFRQGGVITAGNASGVNDGAAALIIASEQQAAIQGLTPRARIVAMATAGVEPRLMGLGPVPAVRKVLERAGLNIHDMDLIELNEAFAAQALGVLRQLGVPDDAAHVNPNGGAIALGHPLGMSGARLALSASLELQRRGGRYALCTMCIGVGQGIAMILERV
;
A
#
# COMPACT_ATOMS: atom_id res chain seq x y z
N MET A 1 -0.30 -24.66 16.76
CA MET A 1 -1.05 -23.46 16.31
C MET A 1 -0.99 -23.47 14.80
N ARG A 2 -2.09 -23.23 14.07
CA ARG A 2 -2.05 -23.14 12.60
C ARG A 2 -1.22 -21.94 12.19
N GLU A 3 -0.45 -22.06 11.11
CA GLU A 3 0.35 -20.99 10.55
C GLU A 3 -0.23 -20.55 9.20
N ALA A 4 -0.01 -19.30 8.84
CA ALA A 4 -0.46 -18.70 7.60
C ALA A 4 0.74 -18.31 6.75
N PHE A 5 0.69 -18.66 5.47
CA PHE A 5 1.79 -18.47 4.52
C PHE A 5 1.34 -17.66 3.31
N ILE A 6 2.20 -16.75 2.87
CA ILE A 6 2.14 -16.16 1.54
C ILE A 6 2.70 -17.21 0.57
N CYS A 7 1.88 -17.65 -0.38
CA CYS A 7 2.26 -18.68 -1.35
C CYS A 7 2.57 -18.09 -2.73
N ASP A 8 1.78 -17.15 -3.20
CA ASP A 8 2.01 -16.41 -4.44
C ASP A 8 1.47 -14.99 -4.31
N GLY A 9 1.82 -14.12 -5.24
CA GLY A 9 1.32 -12.77 -5.30
C GLY A 9 1.77 -12.07 -6.57
N ILE A 10 0.98 -11.08 -6.99
CA ILE A 10 1.21 -10.29 -8.18
C ILE A 10 0.54 -8.91 -8.02
N ARG A 11 1.03 -7.91 -8.73
CA ARG A 11 0.45 -6.58 -8.77
C ARG A 11 0.38 -6.02 -10.18
N THR A 12 -0.44 -5.03 -10.41
CA THR A 12 -0.37 -4.21 -11.60
C THR A 12 0.86 -3.29 -11.54
N PRO A 13 1.30 -2.69 -12.65
CA PRO A 13 2.10 -1.47 -12.59
C PRO A 13 1.40 -0.42 -11.76
N ILE A 14 2.15 0.52 -11.19
CA ILE A 14 1.60 1.70 -10.52
C ILE A 14 1.52 2.84 -11.52
N GLY A 15 0.30 3.30 -11.81
CA GLY A 15 0.02 4.45 -12.68
C GLY A 15 0.13 5.78 -11.92
N ARG A 16 0.50 6.86 -12.63
CA ARG A 16 0.40 8.23 -12.12
C ARG A 16 -1.05 8.70 -12.16
N TYR A 17 -1.36 9.69 -11.35
CA TYR A 17 -2.63 10.40 -11.45
C TYR A 17 -2.87 10.94 -12.87
N GLY A 18 -4.00 10.58 -13.45
CA GLY A 18 -4.32 10.93 -14.84
C GLY A 18 -3.41 10.29 -15.88
N GLY A 19 -2.61 9.28 -15.51
CA GLY A 19 -1.63 8.61 -16.37
C GLY A 19 -2.15 7.37 -17.08
N ALA A 20 -1.25 6.41 -17.31
CA ALA A 20 -1.49 5.24 -18.15
C ALA A 20 -2.67 4.36 -17.69
N LEU A 21 -2.93 4.28 -16.38
CA LEU A 21 -4.02 3.47 -15.82
C LEU A 21 -5.32 4.26 -15.61
N ALA A 22 -5.36 5.56 -15.84
CA ALA A 22 -6.51 6.42 -15.54
C ALA A 22 -7.81 6.04 -16.29
N SER A 23 -7.71 5.34 -17.43
CA SER A 23 -8.87 4.86 -18.18
C SER A 23 -9.44 3.53 -17.67
N VAL A 24 -8.72 2.82 -16.79
CA VAL A 24 -9.14 1.53 -16.25
C VAL A 24 -10.03 1.76 -15.03
N ARG A 25 -11.21 1.16 -15.02
CA ARG A 25 -12.13 1.21 -13.87
C ARG A 25 -11.49 0.57 -12.64
N ALA A 26 -11.81 1.05 -11.44
CA ALA A 26 -11.24 0.52 -10.21
C ALA A 26 -11.57 -0.96 -9.99
N ASP A 27 -12.79 -1.39 -10.29
CA ASP A 27 -13.25 -2.78 -10.20
C ASP A 27 -12.56 -3.70 -11.22
N ASP A 28 -12.37 -3.23 -12.47
CA ASP A 28 -11.61 -3.95 -13.50
C ASP A 28 -10.12 -4.06 -13.14
N LEU A 29 -9.52 -2.98 -12.62
CA LEU A 29 -8.13 -2.95 -12.18
C LEU A 29 -7.89 -3.96 -11.04
N ALA A 30 -8.83 -4.05 -10.09
CA ALA A 30 -8.81 -5.00 -8.99
C ALA A 30 -8.87 -6.47 -9.47
N ALA A 31 -9.58 -6.74 -10.57
CA ALA A 31 -9.75 -8.07 -11.13
C ALA A 31 -8.47 -8.60 -11.83
N ILE A 32 -7.59 -7.73 -12.32
CA ILE A 32 -6.39 -8.14 -13.08
C ILE A 32 -5.47 -9.05 -12.26
N PRO A 33 -4.99 -8.68 -11.06
CA PRO A 33 -4.12 -9.55 -10.29
C PRO A 33 -4.81 -10.85 -9.84
N LEU A 34 -6.13 -10.83 -9.60
CA LEU A 34 -6.91 -12.02 -9.29
C LEU A 34 -6.89 -13.02 -10.45
N ARG A 35 -7.16 -12.55 -11.67
CA ARG A 35 -7.14 -13.38 -12.88
C ARG A 35 -5.76 -13.99 -13.11
N GLU A 36 -4.72 -13.19 -12.90
CA GLU A 36 -3.33 -13.64 -13.07
C GLU A 36 -2.96 -14.73 -12.05
N LEU A 37 -3.41 -14.62 -10.79
CA LEU A 37 -3.18 -15.66 -9.79
C LEU A 37 -3.77 -17.01 -10.20
N LEU A 38 -4.96 -17.06 -10.80
CA LEU A 38 -5.54 -18.29 -11.35
C LEU A 38 -4.70 -18.83 -12.51
N SER A 39 -4.29 -17.97 -13.42
CA SER A 39 -3.48 -18.35 -14.59
C SER A 39 -2.14 -18.98 -14.17
N ARG A 40 -1.48 -18.39 -13.17
CA ARG A 40 -0.17 -18.85 -12.68
C ARG A 40 -0.24 -20.10 -11.83
N ASN A 41 -1.39 -20.40 -11.26
CA ASN A 41 -1.59 -21.53 -10.34
C ASN A 41 -2.65 -22.51 -10.89
N PRO A 42 -2.36 -23.25 -11.99
CA PRO A 42 -3.36 -24.07 -12.69
C PRO A 42 -3.85 -25.29 -11.87
N ARG A 43 -3.21 -25.61 -10.76
CA ARG A 43 -3.67 -26.66 -9.82
C ARG A 43 -4.57 -26.11 -8.71
N LEU A 44 -4.65 -24.80 -8.58
CA LEU A 44 -5.51 -24.15 -7.59
C LEU A 44 -6.98 -24.36 -7.97
N ASP A 45 -7.73 -25.01 -7.10
CA ASP A 45 -9.19 -25.08 -7.21
C ASP A 45 -9.79 -23.78 -6.71
N PRO A 46 -10.34 -22.93 -7.57
CA PRO A 46 -10.91 -21.66 -7.14
C PRO A 46 -12.13 -21.84 -6.23
N THR A 47 -12.80 -22.99 -6.23
CA THR A 47 -13.94 -23.27 -5.34
C THR A 47 -13.51 -23.52 -3.90
N ALA A 48 -12.22 -23.81 -3.66
CA ALA A 48 -11.65 -24.02 -2.34
C ALA A 48 -11.25 -22.71 -1.63
N ILE A 49 -11.41 -21.57 -2.28
CA ILE A 49 -11.09 -20.25 -1.70
C ILE A 49 -12.23 -19.83 -0.77
N ASP A 50 -11.90 -19.67 0.51
CA ASP A 50 -12.86 -19.32 1.57
C ASP A 50 -13.35 -17.87 1.46
N ASP A 51 -12.45 -16.91 1.12
CA ASP A 51 -12.81 -15.49 0.96
C ASP A 51 -11.73 -14.73 0.17
N VAL A 52 -12.14 -13.61 -0.45
CA VAL A 52 -11.25 -12.63 -1.08
C VAL A 52 -11.33 -11.32 -0.27
N ILE A 53 -10.27 -10.94 0.42
CA ILE A 53 -10.22 -9.76 1.27
C ILE A 53 -9.37 -8.66 0.61
N TYR A 54 -10.02 -7.56 0.19
CA TYR A 54 -9.32 -6.45 -0.44
C TYR A 54 -9.40 -5.16 0.37
N GLY A 55 -8.26 -4.49 0.47
CA GLY A 55 -8.19 -3.12 0.94
C GLY A 55 -8.61 -2.12 -0.14
N CYS A 56 -9.47 -1.16 0.23
CA CYS A 56 -9.80 -0.01 -0.61
C CYS A 56 -10.18 1.16 0.29
N ALA A 57 -9.53 2.31 0.09
CA ALA A 57 -9.70 3.47 0.98
C ALA A 57 -10.88 4.36 0.56
N ASN A 58 -11.08 4.60 -0.73
CA ASN A 58 -12.07 5.57 -1.18
C ASN A 58 -13.51 5.02 -1.12
N GLN A 59 -13.83 4.01 -1.89
CA GLN A 59 -15.15 3.36 -1.99
C GLN A 59 -16.31 4.32 -2.38
N ALA A 60 -16.01 5.48 -2.96
CA ALA A 60 -17.01 6.48 -3.32
C ALA A 60 -17.47 6.41 -4.78
N GLY A 61 -16.70 5.73 -5.64
CA GLY A 61 -16.96 5.63 -7.09
C GLY A 61 -17.21 4.21 -7.56
N GLU A 62 -16.48 3.79 -8.57
CA GLU A 62 -16.56 2.45 -9.18
C GLU A 62 -16.09 1.33 -8.24
N ASP A 63 -15.42 1.70 -7.16
CA ASP A 63 -14.96 0.90 -6.04
C ASP A 63 -16.01 0.73 -4.92
N ASN A 64 -17.25 1.20 -5.12
CA ASN A 64 -18.34 1.01 -4.17
C ASN A 64 -18.90 -0.43 -4.20
N ARG A 65 -19.85 -0.73 -3.33
CA ARG A 65 -20.55 -2.03 -3.26
C ARG A 65 -19.66 -3.24 -3.14
N ASN A 66 -18.62 -3.17 -2.30
CA ASN A 66 -17.72 -4.28 -2.07
C ASN A 66 -16.89 -4.64 -3.31
N VAL A 67 -15.91 -3.78 -3.62
CA VAL A 67 -15.03 -3.95 -4.80
C VAL A 67 -14.30 -5.30 -4.80
N ALA A 68 -14.02 -5.88 -3.62
CA ALA A 68 -13.40 -7.22 -3.52
C ALA A 68 -14.25 -8.28 -4.21
N HIS A 69 -15.55 -8.34 -3.87
CA HIS A 69 -16.45 -9.32 -4.47
C HIS A 69 -16.75 -9.04 -5.95
N MET A 70 -16.90 -7.76 -6.31
CA MET A 70 -17.05 -7.38 -7.72
C MET A 70 -15.82 -7.82 -8.55
N ALA A 71 -14.61 -7.57 -8.06
CA ALA A 71 -13.38 -7.98 -8.71
C ALA A 71 -13.25 -9.51 -8.81
N THR A 72 -13.68 -10.26 -7.81
CA THR A 72 -13.70 -11.73 -7.80
C THR A 72 -14.56 -12.26 -8.95
N LEU A 73 -15.77 -11.73 -9.10
CA LEU A 73 -16.67 -12.11 -10.20
C LEU A 73 -16.11 -11.70 -11.58
N LEU A 74 -15.59 -10.47 -11.71
CA LEU A 74 -14.98 -9.96 -12.94
C LEU A 74 -13.72 -10.72 -13.34
N ALA A 75 -12.99 -11.28 -12.38
CA ALA A 75 -11.83 -12.13 -12.63
C ALA A 75 -12.19 -13.54 -13.10
N GLY A 76 -13.46 -13.93 -13.03
CA GLY A 76 -13.93 -15.25 -13.48
C GLY A 76 -13.91 -16.33 -12.40
N TYR A 77 -13.81 -15.97 -11.13
CA TYR A 77 -13.98 -16.92 -10.02
C TYR A 77 -15.42 -17.42 -9.93
N PRO A 78 -15.66 -18.62 -9.40
CA PRO A 78 -17.00 -19.11 -9.14
C PRO A 78 -17.80 -18.14 -8.24
N HIS A 79 -19.08 -17.96 -8.51
CA HIS A 79 -19.96 -17.08 -7.71
C HIS A 79 -20.12 -17.56 -6.25
N THR A 80 -19.66 -18.76 -5.95
CA THR A 80 -19.61 -19.30 -4.58
C THR A 80 -18.48 -18.73 -3.75
N VAL A 81 -17.48 -18.09 -4.37
CA VAL A 81 -16.36 -17.44 -3.66
C VAL A 81 -16.81 -16.07 -3.18
N PRO A 82 -16.91 -15.85 -1.87
CA PRO A 82 -17.29 -14.54 -1.32
C PRO A 82 -16.16 -13.52 -1.44
N GLY A 83 -16.44 -12.28 -1.08
CA GLY A 83 -15.45 -11.22 -1.04
C GLY A 83 -15.79 -10.16 -0.01
N THR A 84 -14.80 -9.56 0.60
CA THR A 84 -14.93 -8.52 1.63
C THR A 84 -13.98 -7.37 1.37
N THR A 85 -14.53 -6.14 1.36
CA THR A 85 -13.71 -4.93 1.25
C THR A 85 -13.51 -4.32 2.63
N ILE A 86 -12.25 -4.08 3.00
CA ILE A 86 -11.89 -3.46 4.27
C ILE A 86 -11.25 -2.08 4.06
N ASN A 87 -11.39 -1.20 5.02
CA ASN A 87 -10.82 0.14 4.99
C ASN A 87 -10.07 0.46 6.29
N ARG A 88 -8.77 0.56 6.17
CA ARG A 88 -7.86 1.19 7.13
C ARG A 88 -7.01 2.23 6.39
N LEU A 89 -7.64 3.02 5.52
CA LEU A 89 -6.97 4.01 4.66
C LEU A 89 -5.72 3.42 3.99
N CYS A 90 -4.56 4.07 4.10
CA CYS A 90 -3.30 3.61 3.50
C CYS A 90 -2.93 2.16 3.88
N GLY A 91 -3.28 1.71 5.10
CA GLY A 91 -2.94 0.39 5.63
C GLY A 91 -3.85 -0.74 5.18
N SER A 92 -4.90 -0.46 4.38
CA SER A 92 -5.96 -1.42 4.06
C SER A 92 -5.43 -2.72 3.44
N GLY A 93 -4.50 -2.65 2.49
CA GLY A 93 -3.94 -3.85 1.83
C GLY A 93 -3.13 -4.74 2.78
N LEU A 94 -2.34 -4.14 3.69
CA LEU A 94 -1.59 -4.91 4.68
C LEU A 94 -2.51 -5.50 5.74
N ASP A 95 -3.58 -4.78 6.11
CA ASP A 95 -4.60 -5.26 7.05
C ASP A 95 -5.42 -6.41 6.44
N ALA A 96 -5.70 -6.39 5.13
CA ALA A 96 -6.34 -7.50 4.41
C ALA A 96 -5.54 -8.80 4.56
N ILE A 97 -4.21 -8.75 4.36
CA ILE A 97 -3.31 -9.90 4.57
C ILE A 97 -3.35 -10.33 6.05
N GLY A 98 -3.38 -9.38 6.97
CA GLY A 98 -3.47 -9.66 8.39
C GLY A 98 -4.80 -10.30 8.81
N PHE A 99 -5.92 -9.92 8.20
CA PHE A 99 -7.22 -10.58 8.41
C PHE A 99 -7.20 -12.02 7.90
N ALA A 100 -6.69 -12.24 6.69
CA ALA A 100 -6.53 -13.57 6.13
C ALA A 100 -5.66 -14.47 7.04
N ALA A 101 -4.51 -13.96 7.50
CA ALA A 101 -3.63 -14.69 8.39
C ALA A 101 -4.30 -15.03 9.75
N ARG A 102 -5.10 -14.11 10.30
CA ARG A 102 -5.84 -14.35 11.56
C ARG A 102 -6.92 -15.40 11.37
N ALA A 103 -7.68 -15.36 10.26
CA ALA A 103 -8.71 -16.37 9.96
C ALA A 103 -8.09 -17.77 9.87
N ILE A 104 -6.96 -17.92 9.19
CA ILE A 104 -6.24 -19.20 9.10
C ILE A 104 -5.74 -19.65 10.48
N LYS A 105 -5.12 -18.77 11.25
CA LYS A 105 -4.59 -19.09 12.59
C LYS A 105 -5.70 -19.43 13.59
N ALA A 106 -6.88 -18.83 13.44
CA ALA A 106 -8.07 -19.15 14.25
C ALA A 106 -8.73 -20.48 13.83
N GLY A 107 -8.49 -20.93 12.61
CA GLY A 107 -9.11 -22.13 12.04
C GLY A 107 -10.46 -21.88 11.37
N ASP A 108 -10.78 -20.61 11.10
CA ASP A 108 -12.03 -20.21 10.43
C ASP A 108 -11.93 -20.34 8.90
N ALA A 109 -10.71 -20.36 8.36
CA ALA A 109 -10.43 -20.51 6.94
C ALA A 109 -9.08 -21.23 6.73
N ASP A 110 -8.85 -21.73 5.52
CA ASP A 110 -7.61 -22.41 5.13
C ASP A 110 -6.95 -21.80 3.88
N LEU A 111 -7.72 -21.15 2.99
CA LEU A 111 -7.24 -20.59 1.75
C LEU A 111 -7.96 -19.28 1.43
N LEU A 112 -7.23 -18.18 1.41
CA LEU A 112 -7.78 -16.86 1.09
C LEU A 112 -6.93 -16.14 0.04
N ILE A 113 -7.55 -15.18 -0.64
CA ILE A 113 -6.80 -14.18 -1.38
C ILE A 113 -6.92 -12.86 -0.63
N ALA A 114 -5.79 -12.21 -0.41
CA ALA A 114 -5.75 -10.92 0.26
C ALA A 114 -4.97 -9.91 -0.58
N GLY A 115 -5.44 -8.67 -0.62
CA GLY A 115 -4.80 -7.67 -1.47
C GLY A 115 -5.41 -6.29 -1.30
N GLY A 116 -5.46 -5.55 -2.39
CA GLY A 116 -6.14 -4.26 -2.40
C GLY A 116 -6.01 -3.53 -3.73
N VAL A 117 -6.82 -2.49 -3.85
CA VAL A 117 -6.90 -1.63 -5.03
C VAL A 117 -7.10 -0.19 -4.61
N GLU A 118 -6.55 0.71 -5.40
CA GLU A 118 -6.93 2.12 -5.38
C GLU A 118 -6.82 2.68 -6.80
N SER A 119 -7.86 3.37 -7.26
CA SER A 119 -7.79 4.21 -8.44
C SER A 119 -8.06 5.66 -8.03
N MET A 120 -6.99 6.38 -7.73
CA MET A 120 -7.13 7.78 -7.30
C MET A 120 -7.43 8.70 -8.49
N SER A 121 -7.08 8.30 -9.70
CA SER A 121 -7.44 9.01 -10.95
C SER A 121 -8.93 9.02 -11.22
N ARG A 122 -9.66 8.00 -10.73
CA ARG A 122 -11.10 7.84 -10.96
C ARG A 122 -11.95 8.14 -9.72
N ALA A 123 -11.32 8.66 -8.67
CA ALA A 123 -12.02 9.11 -7.48
C ALA A 123 -13.05 10.18 -7.86
N PRO A 124 -14.35 10.01 -7.55
CA PRO A 124 -15.40 10.90 -8.03
C PRO A 124 -15.48 12.18 -7.22
N PHE A 125 -16.14 13.19 -7.80
CA PHE A 125 -16.70 14.28 -7.03
C PHE A 125 -17.96 13.81 -6.30
N VAL A 126 -18.14 14.25 -5.05
CA VAL A 126 -19.32 13.92 -4.24
C VAL A 126 -19.96 15.17 -3.67
N MET A 127 -21.28 15.12 -3.51
CA MET A 127 -22.10 16.20 -2.97
C MET A 127 -23.02 15.66 -1.88
N GLY A 128 -23.10 16.36 -0.76
CA GLY A 128 -24.04 16.03 0.33
C GLY A 128 -25.48 16.27 -0.06
N LYS A 129 -26.41 15.62 0.64
CA LYS A 129 -27.83 15.97 0.57
C LYS A 129 -28.06 17.36 1.17
N ALA A 130 -29.11 18.05 0.71
CA ALA A 130 -29.54 19.30 1.28
C ALA A 130 -29.79 19.14 2.79
N SER A 131 -29.25 20.05 3.59
CA SER A 131 -29.40 20.04 5.05
C SER A 131 -30.63 20.86 5.52
N ALA A 132 -31.22 21.65 4.62
CA ALA A 132 -32.40 22.47 4.89
C ALA A 132 -33.33 22.52 3.68
N PRO A 133 -34.64 22.74 3.89
CA PRO A 133 -35.59 22.99 2.80
C PRO A 133 -35.18 24.21 1.98
N TYR A 134 -35.36 24.11 0.66
CA TYR A 134 -35.06 25.20 -0.30
C TYR A 134 -33.60 25.68 -0.32
N GLN A 135 -32.66 24.80 0.07
CA GLN A 135 -31.22 25.10 -0.01
C GLN A 135 -30.84 25.48 -1.45
N ARG A 136 -30.14 26.62 -1.62
CA ARG A 136 -29.77 27.19 -2.92
C ARG A 136 -28.30 27.03 -3.26
N GLN A 137 -27.51 26.45 -2.37
CA GLN A 137 -26.08 26.19 -2.54
C GLN A 137 -25.77 24.75 -2.19
N ALA A 138 -24.83 24.15 -2.93
CA ALA A 138 -24.31 22.82 -2.66
C ALA A 138 -22.79 22.89 -2.73
N GLU A 139 -22.13 22.14 -1.87
CA GLU A 139 -20.68 22.00 -1.86
C GLU A 139 -20.31 20.69 -2.55
N LEU A 140 -19.33 20.76 -3.47
CA LEU A 140 -18.81 19.63 -4.22
C LEU A 140 -17.40 19.32 -3.72
N PHE A 141 -17.16 18.07 -3.34
CA PHE A 141 -15.87 17.60 -2.83
C PHE A 141 -15.20 16.66 -3.83
N ASP A 142 -13.93 16.89 -4.12
CA ASP A 142 -13.06 15.93 -4.78
C ASP A 142 -12.66 14.86 -3.76
N THR A 143 -12.85 13.57 -4.11
CA THR A 143 -12.54 12.46 -3.20
C THR A 143 -11.17 11.83 -3.48
N THR A 144 -10.38 12.40 -4.38
CA THR A 144 -9.05 11.90 -4.74
C THR A 144 -8.13 11.83 -3.53
N ILE A 145 -8.07 12.91 -2.74
CA ILE A 145 -7.27 13.00 -1.52
C ILE A 145 -7.87 14.07 -0.59
N GLY A 146 -7.61 13.93 0.71
CA GLY A 146 -8.01 14.94 1.70
C GLY A 146 -9.37 14.69 2.34
N TRP A 147 -9.78 15.68 3.11
CA TRP A 147 -11.00 15.63 3.90
C TRP A 147 -12.22 16.04 3.09
N ARG A 148 -13.34 15.37 3.36
CA ARG A 148 -14.67 15.72 2.86
C ARG A 148 -15.70 15.49 3.96
N PHE A 149 -16.79 16.25 3.97
CA PHE A 149 -17.84 16.16 4.99
C PHE A 149 -17.28 16.19 6.41
N VAL A 150 -16.41 17.19 6.68
CA VAL A 150 -15.68 17.29 7.93
C VAL A 150 -16.64 17.36 9.12
N ASN A 151 -16.48 16.45 10.09
CA ASN A 151 -17.19 16.52 11.36
C ASN A 151 -16.60 17.67 12.21
N PRO A 152 -17.40 18.66 12.65
CA PRO A 152 -16.91 19.80 13.42
C PRO A 152 -16.19 19.43 14.72
N LEU A 153 -16.65 18.39 15.42
CA LEU A 153 -15.99 17.91 16.64
C LEU A 153 -14.63 17.28 16.33
N MET A 154 -14.53 16.57 15.20
CA MET A 154 -13.25 16.02 14.73
C MET A 154 -12.23 17.14 14.45
N ALA A 155 -12.68 18.17 13.74
CA ALA A 155 -11.84 19.34 13.45
C ALA A 155 -11.41 20.07 14.75
N GLN A 156 -12.33 20.23 15.69
CA GLN A 156 -12.09 20.94 16.95
C GLN A 156 -11.10 20.17 17.87
N HIS A 157 -11.25 18.86 18.00
CA HIS A 157 -10.51 18.08 18.99
C HIS A 157 -9.19 17.52 18.46
N PHE A 158 -9.13 17.18 17.18
CA PHE A 158 -8.00 16.43 16.61
C PHE A 158 -7.36 17.12 15.40
N GLY A 159 -7.98 18.17 14.86
CA GLY A 159 -7.58 18.81 13.62
C GLY A 159 -7.94 17.97 12.38
N THR A 160 -7.88 18.63 11.24
CA THR A 160 -8.11 18.00 9.91
C THR A 160 -7.01 18.45 8.95
N ASP A 161 -5.77 18.41 9.44
CA ASP A 161 -4.58 18.78 8.66
C ASP A 161 -4.53 17.94 7.37
N SER A 162 -4.12 18.57 6.27
CA SER A 162 -3.83 17.83 5.04
C SER A 162 -2.65 16.88 5.23
N MET A 163 -2.53 15.86 4.40
CA MET A 163 -1.42 14.90 4.54
C MET A 163 -0.04 15.56 4.49
N PRO A 164 0.25 16.49 3.56
CA PRO A 164 1.52 17.23 3.61
C PRO A 164 1.73 18.02 4.88
N GLU A 165 0.66 18.62 5.44
CA GLU A 165 0.73 19.37 6.70
C GLU A 165 1.09 18.46 7.88
N THR A 166 0.56 17.23 7.92
CA THR A 166 0.99 16.24 8.94
C THR A 166 2.46 15.86 8.81
N ALA A 167 3.00 15.85 7.60
CA ALA A 167 4.43 15.61 7.37
C ALA A 167 5.30 16.80 7.80
N GLU A 168 4.84 18.04 7.58
CA GLU A 168 5.48 19.25 8.14
C GLU A 168 5.51 19.20 9.67
N ASN A 169 4.42 18.75 10.32
CA ASN A 169 4.39 18.62 11.78
C ASN A 169 5.44 17.60 12.28
N VAL A 170 5.64 16.49 11.59
CA VAL A 170 6.67 15.51 11.93
C VAL A 170 8.08 16.09 11.71
N ALA A 171 8.29 16.79 10.58
CA ALA A 171 9.58 17.41 10.28
C ALA A 171 9.96 18.46 11.35
N GLU A 172 9.02 19.29 11.77
CA GLU A 172 9.20 20.30 12.81
C GLU A 172 9.48 19.64 14.17
N LEU A 173 8.64 18.67 14.58
CA LEU A 173 8.78 17.98 15.87
C LEU A 173 10.13 17.32 16.05
N LEU A 174 10.66 16.70 14.99
CA LEU A 174 11.89 15.90 15.03
C LEU A 174 13.09 16.61 14.40
N ASN A 175 12.96 17.89 14.04
CA ASN A 175 13.99 18.69 13.39
C ASN A 175 14.61 17.99 12.15
N ILE A 176 13.73 17.44 11.29
CA ILE A 176 14.17 16.74 10.06
C ILE A 176 14.37 17.79 8.97
N SER A 177 15.63 17.97 8.55
CA SER A 177 15.98 19.00 7.58
C SER A 177 15.43 18.70 6.17
N ARG A 178 15.30 19.74 5.35
CA ARG A 178 14.98 19.60 3.93
C ARG A 178 16.05 18.77 3.20
N ALA A 179 17.32 18.96 3.53
CA ALA A 179 18.42 18.24 2.90
C ALA A 179 18.38 16.74 3.20
N ASP A 180 18.05 16.34 4.44
CA ASP A 180 17.88 14.93 4.79
C ASP A 180 16.72 14.30 3.99
N GLN A 181 15.61 15.02 3.87
CA GLN A 181 14.44 14.56 3.12
C GLN A 181 14.73 14.40 1.62
N ASP A 182 15.42 15.35 1.02
CA ASP A 182 15.78 15.29 -0.39
C ASP A 182 16.81 14.17 -0.66
N ALA A 183 17.75 13.95 0.25
CA ALA A 183 18.69 12.84 0.19
C ALA A 183 17.99 11.46 0.28
N PHE A 184 16.99 11.34 1.16
CA PHE A 184 16.17 10.13 1.28
C PHE A 184 15.37 9.88 -0.01
N ALA A 185 14.71 10.91 -0.54
CA ALA A 185 13.92 10.84 -1.76
C ALA A 185 14.78 10.49 -2.98
N TRP A 186 15.94 11.11 -3.12
CA TRP A 186 16.90 10.79 -4.17
C TRP A 186 17.32 9.32 -4.11
N ARG A 187 17.64 8.80 -2.92
CA ARG A 187 18.01 7.39 -2.72
C ARG A 187 16.87 6.44 -3.14
N SER A 188 15.62 6.78 -2.80
CA SER A 188 14.44 6.00 -3.23
C SER A 188 14.37 5.92 -4.76
N GLN A 189 14.57 7.04 -5.48
CA GLN A 189 14.59 7.08 -6.94
C GLN A 189 15.73 6.21 -7.52
N GLN A 190 16.96 6.34 -6.96
CA GLN A 190 18.11 5.57 -7.45
C GLN A 190 17.94 4.06 -7.24
N ARG A 191 17.42 3.65 -6.08
CA ARG A 191 17.13 2.23 -5.77
C ARG A 191 16.06 1.67 -6.72
N THR A 192 14.98 2.42 -6.94
CA THR A 192 13.92 2.02 -7.88
C THR A 192 14.46 1.89 -9.31
N ALA A 193 15.22 2.86 -9.77
CA ALA A 193 15.83 2.82 -11.10
C ALA A 193 16.75 1.61 -11.27
N GLN A 194 17.52 1.27 -10.26
CA GLN A 194 18.36 0.07 -10.29
C GLN A 194 17.51 -1.20 -10.33
N ALA A 195 16.49 -1.32 -9.47
CA ALA A 195 15.59 -2.47 -9.42
C ALA A 195 14.82 -2.69 -10.73
N GLN A 196 14.46 -1.60 -11.43
CA GLN A 196 13.86 -1.67 -12.78
C GLN A 196 14.87 -2.21 -13.80
N ARG A 197 16.10 -1.68 -13.85
CA ARG A 197 17.15 -2.15 -14.76
C ARG A 197 17.50 -3.63 -14.55
N ASP A 198 17.51 -4.07 -13.31
CA ASP A 198 17.84 -5.46 -12.94
C ASP A 198 16.65 -6.42 -13.13
N GLY A 199 15.48 -5.93 -13.56
CA GLY A 199 14.28 -6.72 -13.78
C GLY A 199 13.62 -7.25 -12.49
N ILE A 200 14.01 -6.71 -11.32
CA ILE A 200 13.47 -7.13 -10.01
C ILE A 200 11.99 -6.80 -9.92
N LEU A 201 11.61 -5.55 -10.25
CA LEU A 201 10.20 -5.12 -10.18
C LEU A 201 9.32 -5.84 -11.21
N ALA A 202 9.87 -6.22 -12.36
CA ALA A 202 9.12 -6.96 -13.38
C ALA A 202 8.62 -8.34 -12.90
N GLN A 203 9.27 -8.93 -11.89
CA GLN A 203 8.88 -10.24 -11.34
C GLN A 203 7.57 -10.19 -10.54
N GLU A 204 7.16 -9.02 -10.08
CA GLU A 204 5.94 -8.82 -9.31
C GLU A 204 4.81 -8.13 -10.10
N ILE A 205 5.03 -7.81 -11.38
CA ILE A 205 4.10 -7.04 -12.21
C ILE A 205 3.42 -7.92 -13.25
N VAL A 206 2.08 -7.86 -13.30
CA VAL A 206 1.27 -8.32 -14.43
C VAL A 206 0.97 -7.14 -15.35
N PRO A 207 1.20 -7.25 -16.67
CA PRO A 207 0.86 -6.18 -17.61
C PRO A 207 -0.63 -5.83 -17.59
N VAL A 208 -0.94 -4.54 -17.71
CA VAL A 208 -2.30 -4.04 -17.85
C VAL A 208 -2.55 -3.65 -19.29
N GLN A 209 -3.51 -4.30 -19.91
CA GLN A 209 -3.90 -4.03 -21.28
C GLN A 209 -4.84 -2.82 -21.35
N ILE A 210 -4.45 -1.81 -22.10
CA ILE A 210 -5.25 -0.60 -22.34
C ILE A 210 -5.81 -0.62 -23.75
N VAL A 211 -7.14 -0.57 -23.84
CA VAL A 211 -7.82 -0.44 -25.13
C VAL A 211 -8.04 1.05 -25.39
N GLY A 212 -7.27 1.58 -26.33
CA GLY A 212 -7.34 2.97 -26.74
C GLY A 212 -8.46 3.25 -27.75
N ARG A 213 -8.52 4.50 -28.20
CA ARG A 213 -9.46 4.92 -29.25
C ARG A 213 -9.23 4.08 -30.51
N LYS A 214 -10.32 3.70 -31.19
CA LYS A 214 -10.31 2.87 -32.42
C LYS A 214 -9.81 1.43 -32.21
N GLY A 215 -9.82 0.91 -30.97
CA GLY A 215 -9.47 -0.47 -30.68
C GLY A 215 -7.94 -0.75 -30.67
N ALA A 216 -7.10 0.27 -30.70
CA ALA A 216 -5.66 0.08 -30.48
C ALA A 216 -5.40 -0.47 -29.08
N VAL A 217 -4.63 -1.54 -28.99
CA VAL A 217 -4.28 -2.19 -27.73
C VAL A 217 -2.82 -1.87 -27.41
N SER A 218 -2.55 -1.46 -26.18
CA SER A 218 -1.20 -1.26 -25.65
C SER A 218 -1.10 -1.86 -24.25
N ASP A 219 0.07 -2.38 -23.90
CA ASP A 219 0.31 -2.93 -22.56
C ASP A 219 1.11 -1.94 -21.73
N VAL A 220 0.65 -1.68 -20.51
CA VAL A 220 1.42 -1.01 -19.46
C VAL A 220 2.12 -2.09 -18.65
N ARG A 221 3.46 -2.12 -18.69
CA ARG A 221 4.29 -3.20 -18.13
C ARG A 221 5.20 -2.75 -16.99
N GLU A 222 5.35 -1.45 -16.78
CA GLU A 222 6.26 -0.85 -15.83
C GLU A 222 5.56 0.21 -14.99
N ASP A 223 6.07 0.43 -13.77
CA ASP A 223 5.64 1.52 -12.92
C ASP A 223 5.92 2.87 -13.61
N GLU A 224 4.91 3.71 -13.70
CA GLU A 224 4.95 4.97 -14.44
C GLU A 224 5.55 6.13 -13.64
N HIS A 225 5.53 6.01 -12.30
CA HIS A 225 5.87 7.12 -11.41
C HIS A 225 7.37 7.38 -11.25
N PRO A 226 8.30 6.39 -11.34
CA PRO A 226 9.73 6.59 -11.13
C PRO A 226 10.35 7.66 -12.03
N ARG A 227 11.31 8.41 -11.47
CA ARG A 227 12.06 9.48 -12.13
C ARG A 227 13.56 9.23 -11.97
N PRO A 228 14.15 8.31 -12.76
CA PRO A 228 15.53 7.86 -12.59
C PRO A 228 16.57 8.98 -12.75
N GLU A 229 16.23 10.04 -13.51
CA GLU A 229 17.11 11.18 -13.78
C GLU A 229 17.10 12.25 -12.65
N THR A 230 16.38 12.00 -11.55
CA THR A 230 16.30 12.96 -10.45
C THR A 230 17.67 13.17 -9.80
N THR A 231 18.06 14.44 -9.62
CA THR A 231 19.28 14.84 -8.90
C THR A 231 18.95 15.59 -7.60
N LEU A 232 19.93 15.66 -6.68
CA LEU A 232 19.79 16.42 -5.43
C LEU A 232 19.58 17.91 -5.70
N GLU A 233 20.27 18.45 -6.71
CA GLU A 233 20.15 19.87 -7.12
C GLU A 233 18.74 20.20 -7.60
N GLN A 234 18.12 19.28 -8.38
CA GLN A 234 16.74 19.45 -8.84
C GLN A 234 15.76 19.40 -7.66
N LEU A 235 15.95 18.47 -6.72
CA LEU A 235 15.11 18.37 -5.53
C LEU A 235 15.20 19.63 -4.68
N ALA A 236 16.41 20.15 -4.45
CA ALA A 236 16.63 21.37 -3.65
C ALA A 236 15.93 22.60 -4.21
N GLN A 237 15.69 22.66 -5.53
CA GLN A 237 15.00 23.76 -6.21
C GLN A 237 13.46 23.70 -6.10
N LEU A 238 12.89 22.57 -5.67
CA LEU A 238 11.45 22.41 -5.58
C LEU A 238 10.86 23.29 -4.45
N LYS A 239 9.74 23.92 -4.74
CA LYS A 239 9.00 24.71 -3.74
C LYS A 239 8.33 23.81 -2.71
N ALA A 240 8.23 24.28 -1.48
CA ALA A 240 7.43 23.70 -0.40
C ALA A 240 6.11 24.48 -0.29
N PRO A 241 5.05 24.06 -1.03
CA PRO A 241 3.86 24.90 -1.18
C PRO A 241 2.83 24.76 -0.04
N PHE A 242 3.02 23.75 0.83
CA PHE A 242 2.00 23.35 1.79
C PHE A 242 2.01 24.17 3.07
N ARG A 243 3.17 24.75 3.45
CA ARG A 243 3.36 25.61 4.62
C ARG A 243 4.35 26.72 4.29
N GLN A 244 4.11 27.92 4.77
CA GLN A 244 5.10 29.00 4.65
C GLN A 244 6.37 28.63 5.42
N GLY A 245 7.52 28.63 4.75
CA GLY A 245 8.78 28.18 5.33
C GLY A 245 8.87 26.67 5.54
N GLY A 246 7.94 25.89 4.96
CA GLY A 246 7.90 24.44 5.05
C GLY A 246 9.02 23.74 4.28
N VAL A 247 9.10 22.43 4.45
CA VAL A 247 10.15 21.56 3.91
C VAL A 247 9.62 20.42 3.02
N ILE A 248 8.29 20.23 2.97
CA ILE A 248 7.65 19.19 2.18
C ILE A 248 7.43 19.67 0.74
N THR A 249 7.87 18.87 -0.22
CA THR A 249 7.79 19.17 -1.66
C THR A 249 7.21 18.00 -2.45
N ALA A 250 6.90 18.21 -3.71
CA ALA A 250 6.51 17.14 -4.62
C ALA A 250 7.63 16.10 -4.84
N GLY A 251 8.88 16.43 -4.54
CA GLY A 251 10.02 15.53 -4.73
C GLY A 251 10.32 14.64 -3.52
N ASN A 252 9.86 15.01 -2.31
CA ASN A 252 10.08 14.27 -1.07
C ASN A 252 8.79 13.72 -0.45
N ALA A 253 7.73 13.65 -1.25
CA ALA A 253 6.43 13.06 -0.96
C ALA A 253 6.09 11.97 -1.96
N SER A 254 5.30 10.98 -1.57
CA SER A 254 4.72 10.01 -2.49
C SER A 254 3.68 10.66 -3.41
N GLY A 255 3.40 10.01 -4.53
CA GLY A 255 2.41 10.49 -5.50
C GLY A 255 0.98 10.05 -5.17
N VAL A 256 0.05 10.60 -5.96
CA VAL A 256 -1.33 10.15 -6.10
C VAL A 256 -1.35 9.15 -7.27
N ASN A 257 -1.80 7.91 -7.04
CA ASN A 257 -1.52 6.80 -7.94
C ASN A 257 -2.69 5.82 -8.07
N ASP A 258 -2.61 4.99 -9.10
CA ASP A 258 -3.54 3.90 -9.39
C ASP A 258 -2.80 2.56 -9.34
N GLY A 259 -3.43 1.52 -8.78
CA GLY A 259 -2.83 0.18 -8.76
C GLY A 259 -3.66 -0.84 -7.98
N ALA A 260 -3.37 -2.12 -8.22
CA ALA A 260 -3.96 -3.25 -7.52
C ALA A 260 -2.93 -4.36 -7.28
N ALA A 261 -3.10 -5.11 -6.19
CA ALA A 261 -2.27 -6.27 -5.86
C ALA A 261 -3.11 -7.36 -5.21
N ALA A 262 -2.71 -8.62 -5.40
CA ALA A 262 -3.33 -9.79 -4.79
C ALA A 262 -2.28 -10.83 -4.41
N LEU A 263 -2.48 -11.47 -3.24
CA LEU A 263 -1.64 -12.52 -2.71
C LEU A 263 -2.50 -13.72 -2.29
N ILE A 264 -2.02 -14.93 -2.53
CA ILE A 264 -2.61 -16.17 -2.02
C ILE A 264 -2.05 -16.42 -0.62
N ILE A 265 -2.96 -16.51 0.35
CA ILE A 265 -2.63 -16.80 1.75
C ILE A 265 -3.25 -18.16 2.10
N ALA A 266 -2.45 -19.11 2.53
CA ALA A 266 -2.91 -20.47 2.81
C ALA A 266 -2.33 -21.01 4.11
N SER A 267 -3.06 -21.98 4.72
CA SER A 267 -2.49 -22.89 5.71
C SER A 267 -1.49 -23.84 5.04
N GLU A 268 -0.55 -24.42 5.80
CA GLU A 268 0.42 -25.37 5.27
C GLU A 268 -0.26 -26.56 4.58
N GLN A 269 -1.31 -27.10 5.21
CA GLN A 269 -2.08 -28.21 4.67
C GLN A 269 -2.75 -27.85 3.34
N GLN A 270 -3.41 -26.69 3.29
CA GLN A 270 -4.12 -26.27 2.08
C GLN A 270 -3.16 -25.89 0.96
N ALA A 271 -2.02 -25.30 1.28
CA ALA A 271 -0.96 -25.04 0.30
C ALA A 271 -0.51 -26.34 -0.38
N ALA A 272 -0.29 -27.41 0.40
CA ALA A 272 0.09 -28.72 -0.14
C ALA A 272 -1.01 -29.31 -1.03
N ILE A 273 -2.28 -29.27 -0.60
CA ILE A 273 -3.43 -29.78 -1.37
C ILE A 273 -3.54 -29.06 -2.72
N GLN A 274 -3.41 -27.75 -2.72
CA GLN A 274 -3.55 -26.90 -3.91
C GLN A 274 -2.27 -26.84 -4.76
N GLY A 275 -1.21 -27.50 -4.34
CA GLY A 275 0.08 -27.50 -5.03
C GLY A 275 0.77 -26.13 -5.05
N LEU A 276 0.51 -25.32 -4.03
CA LEU A 276 1.14 -24.03 -3.80
C LEU A 276 2.45 -24.21 -3.01
N THR A 277 3.41 -23.32 -3.26
CA THR A 277 4.68 -23.30 -2.52
C THR A 277 4.70 -22.13 -1.56
N PRO A 278 4.72 -22.35 -0.23
CA PRO A 278 4.91 -21.29 0.74
C PRO A 278 6.22 -20.52 0.48
N ARG A 279 6.15 -19.18 0.46
CA ARG A 279 7.30 -18.28 0.31
C ARG A 279 7.69 -17.63 1.62
N ALA A 280 6.69 -17.18 2.37
CA ALA A 280 6.91 -16.53 3.64
C ALA A 280 5.78 -16.84 4.62
N ARG A 281 6.14 -17.11 5.87
CA ARG A 281 5.21 -17.24 6.98
C ARG A 281 4.87 -15.86 7.53
N ILE A 282 3.59 -15.60 7.80
CA ILE A 282 3.15 -14.39 8.48
C ILE A 282 3.28 -14.62 9.98
N VAL A 283 4.36 -14.08 10.58
CA VAL A 283 4.71 -14.30 11.99
C VAL A 283 3.71 -13.59 12.90
N ALA A 284 3.62 -12.27 12.76
CA ALA A 284 2.75 -11.43 13.58
C ALA A 284 2.36 -10.16 12.83
N MET A 285 1.27 -9.54 13.29
CA MET A 285 0.84 -8.21 12.87
C MET A 285 0.37 -7.40 14.07
N ALA A 286 0.58 -6.08 14.03
CA ALA A 286 0.09 -5.14 15.02
C ALA A 286 -0.35 -3.83 14.38
N THR A 287 -1.31 -3.17 15.03
CA THR A 287 -1.73 -1.80 14.73
C THR A 287 -1.61 -0.95 15.99
N ALA A 288 -1.40 0.35 15.82
CA ALA A 288 -1.35 1.30 16.91
C ALA A 288 -1.97 2.63 16.50
N GLY A 289 -2.49 3.38 17.46
CA GLY A 289 -2.96 4.75 17.28
C GLY A 289 -1.90 5.76 17.73
N VAL A 290 -1.90 6.93 17.10
CA VAL A 290 -1.10 8.10 17.48
C VAL A 290 -1.96 9.36 17.29
N GLU A 291 -1.47 10.50 17.74
CA GLU A 291 -2.12 11.78 17.48
C GLU A 291 -2.34 11.99 15.97
N PRO A 292 -3.56 12.32 15.49
CA PRO A 292 -3.86 12.44 14.06
C PRO A 292 -2.94 13.39 13.30
N ARG A 293 -2.53 14.50 13.91
CA ARG A 293 -1.64 15.49 13.33
C ARG A 293 -0.19 14.99 13.17
N LEU A 294 0.16 13.90 13.85
CA LEU A 294 1.45 13.21 13.80
C LEU A 294 1.34 11.80 13.21
N MET A 295 0.35 11.58 12.34
CA MET A 295 0.04 10.26 11.77
C MET A 295 1.28 9.57 11.16
N GLY A 296 2.24 10.33 10.66
CA GLY A 296 3.48 9.81 10.08
C GLY A 296 4.30 8.95 11.04
N LEU A 297 4.15 9.14 12.35
CA LEU A 297 4.84 8.37 13.39
C LEU A 297 4.09 7.11 13.84
N GLY A 298 2.91 6.84 13.28
CA GLY A 298 2.12 5.64 13.56
C GLY A 298 2.89 4.30 13.45
N PRO A 299 3.82 4.13 12.50
CA PRO A 299 4.67 2.94 12.42
C PRO A 299 5.46 2.64 13.69
N VAL A 300 5.93 3.65 14.41
CA VAL A 300 6.82 3.46 15.58
C VAL A 300 6.17 2.58 16.66
N PRO A 301 5.00 2.94 17.23
CA PRO A 301 4.35 2.07 18.22
C PRO A 301 3.83 0.77 17.60
N ALA A 302 3.44 0.74 16.33
CA ALA A 302 3.00 -0.49 15.66
C ALA A 302 4.16 -1.49 15.53
N VAL A 303 5.36 -1.03 15.13
CA VAL A 303 6.57 -1.84 15.01
C VAL A 303 7.01 -2.36 16.39
N ARG A 304 7.09 -1.51 17.41
CA ARG A 304 7.44 -1.95 18.78
C ARG A 304 6.50 -3.07 19.25
N LYS A 305 5.21 -2.90 19.03
CA LYS A 305 4.18 -3.88 19.43
C LYS A 305 4.28 -5.18 18.63
N VAL A 306 4.59 -5.15 17.32
CA VAL A 306 4.72 -6.39 16.54
C VAL A 306 6.00 -7.15 16.87
N LEU A 307 7.10 -6.44 17.11
CA LEU A 307 8.37 -7.04 17.56
C LEU A 307 8.20 -7.74 18.92
N GLU A 308 7.58 -7.06 19.89
CA GLU A 308 7.25 -7.66 21.19
C GLU A 308 6.43 -8.95 21.03
N ARG A 309 5.38 -8.93 20.22
CA ARG A 309 4.54 -10.11 19.94
C ARG A 309 5.29 -11.28 19.32
N ALA A 310 6.28 -10.96 18.48
CA ALA A 310 7.11 -11.96 17.80
C ALA A 310 8.29 -12.43 18.65
N GLY A 311 8.60 -11.77 19.77
CA GLY A 311 9.81 -12.00 20.55
C GLY A 311 11.10 -11.66 19.79
N LEU A 312 11.04 -10.64 18.92
CA LEU A 312 12.13 -10.21 18.04
C LEU A 312 12.53 -8.76 18.32
N ASN A 313 13.69 -8.36 17.81
CA ASN A 313 14.20 -7.00 17.84
C ASN A 313 14.31 -6.42 16.43
N ILE A 314 14.42 -5.10 16.31
CA ILE A 314 14.57 -4.42 15.02
C ILE A 314 15.83 -4.87 14.27
N HIS A 315 16.89 -5.24 15.00
CA HIS A 315 18.16 -5.72 14.43
C HIS A 315 18.09 -7.16 13.89
N ASP A 316 17.01 -7.91 14.19
CA ASP A 316 16.78 -9.23 13.62
C ASP A 316 16.18 -9.16 12.20
N MET A 317 15.83 -7.95 11.75
CA MET A 317 15.20 -7.75 10.44
C MET A 317 16.26 -7.65 9.34
N ASP A 318 16.27 -8.63 8.43
CA ASP A 318 17.11 -8.62 7.22
C ASP A 318 16.58 -7.65 6.16
N LEU A 319 15.30 -7.31 6.26
CA LEU A 319 14.60 -6.43 5.33
C LEU A 319 13.55 -5.60 6.05
N ILE A 320 13.45 -4.33 5.71
CA ILE A 320 12.37 -3.44 6.15
C ILE A 320 11.74 -2.79 4.91
N GLU A 321 10.48 -3.08 4.67
CA GLU A 321 9.62 -2.38 3.72
C GLU A 321 8.79 -1.34 4.48
N LEU A 322 9.25 -0.10 4.50
CA LEU A 322 8.58 1.05 5.10
C LEU A 322 7.93 1.88 3.99
N ASN A 323 6.61 2.04 4.02
CA ASN A 323 5.94 2.92 3.08
C ASN A 323 6.41 4.37 3.23
N GLU A 324 6.90 4.95 2.15
CA GLU A 324 7.42 6.32 2.09
C GLU A 324 6.29 7.29 1.70
N ALA A 325 5.33 7.50 2.58
CA ALA A 325 4.29 8.51 2.31
C ALA A 325 4.92 9.90 2.15
N PHE A 326 5.90 10.20 3.02
CA PHE A 326 6.74 11.40 2.98
C PHE A 326 8.14 11.03 3.49
N ALA A 327 9.18 11.67 2.96
CA ALA A 327 10.54 11.47 3.46
C ALA A 327 10.70 11.87 4.93
N ALA A 328 10.07 12.97 5.36
CA ALA A 328 10.03 13.39 6.76
C ALA A 328 9.46 12.30 7.67
N GLN A 329 8.35 11.67 7.25
CA GLN A 329 7.71 10.59 7.98
C GLN A 329 8.62 9.36 8.06
N ALA A 330 9.22 8.95 6.93
CA ALA A 330 10.09 7.78 6.90
C ALA A 330 11.33 7.96 7.77
N LEU A 331 12.01 9.10 7.67
CA LEU A 331 13.16 9.46 8.51
C LEU A 331 12.79 9.51 9.99
N GLY A 332 11.63 10.11 10.33
CA GLY A 332 11.13 10.15 11.70
C GLY A 332 10.94 8.76 12.30
N VAL A 333 10.39 7.83 11.51
CA VAL A 333 10.20 6.44 11.93
C VAL A 333 11.55 5.72 12.11
N LEU A 334 12.44 5.80 11.12
CA LEU A 334 13.75 5.13 11.18
C LEU A 334 14.58 5.61 12.38
N ARG A 335 14.67 6.92 12.58
CA ARG A 335 15.42 7.52 13.71
C ARG A 335 14.84 7.10 15.06
N GLN A 336 13.51 7.03 15.22
CA GLN A 336 12.88 6.57 16.47
C GLN A 336 12.97 5.07 16.72
N LEU A 337 13.23 4.28 15.69
CA LEU A 337 13.49 2.84 15.78
C LEU A 337 14.99 2.52 15.89
N GLY A 338 15.89 3.51 15.82
CA GLY A 338 17.32 3.33 15.87
C GLY A 338 17.90 2.72 14.58
N VAL A 339 17.23 2.90 13.44
CA VAL A 339 17.67 2.45 12.13
C VAL A 339 18.34 3.61 11.39
N PRO A 340 19.54 3.45 10.80
CA PRO A 340 20.18 4.51 10.02
C PRO A 340 19.34 4.99 8.84
N ASP A 341 19.38 6.28 8.54
CA ASP A 341 18.62 6.91 7.45
C ASP A 341 18.89 6.29 6.07
N ASP A 342 20.09 5.73 5.87
CA ASP A 342 20.59 5.17 4.62
C ASP A 342 20.74 3.64 4.65
N ALA A 343 20.23 2.97 5.68
CA ALA A 343 20.34 1.53 5.85
C ALA A 343 20.00 0.76 4.56
N ALA A 344 20.90 -0.12 4.15
CA ALA A 344 20.81 -0.82 2.85
C ALA A 344 19.67 -1.85 2.81
N HIS A 345 19.22 -2.31 3.97
CA HIS A 345 18.11 -3.27 4.11
C HIS A 345 16.73 -2.59 4.21
N VAL A 346 16.66 -1.26 4.23
CA VAL A 346 15.39 -0.50 4.22
C VAL A 346 15.06 -0.14 2.77
N ASN A 347 13.90 -0.56 2.30
CA ASN A 347 13.41 -0.31 0.93
C ASN A 347 14.52 -0.51 -0.13
N PRO A 348 15.12 -1.68 -0.23
CA PRO A 348 16.29 -1.90 -1.09
C PRO A 348 15.99 -1.71 -2.58
N ASN A 349 14.74 -1.87 -2.97
CA ASN A 349 14.25 -1.70 -4.35
C ASN A 349 13.53 -0.35 -4.55
N GLY A 350 13.73 0.60 -3.62
CA GLY A 350 12.99 1.86 -3.57
C GLY A 350 11.63 1.74 -2.91
N GLY A 351 10.97 2.86 -2.69
CA GLY A 351 9.68 2.93 -2.00
C GLY A 351 8.70 3.89 -2.66
N ALA A 352 7.66 4.28 -1.93
CA ALA A 352 6.50 4.99 -2.46
C ALA A 352 6.80 6.39 -3.02
N ILE A 353 7.88 7.05 -2.60
CA ILE A 353 8.31 8.33 -3.20
C ILE A 353 8.65 8.13 -4.68
N ALA A 354 9.31 7.02 -5.01
CA ALA A 354 9.67 6.69 -6.38
C ALA A 354 8.57 5.89 -7.10
N LEU A 355 8.00 4.86 -6.45
CA LEU A 355 7.03 3.94 -7.06
C LEU A 355 5.62 4.49 -7.12
N GLY A 356 5.22 5.32 -6.14
CA GLY A 356 3.85 5.78 -5.97
C GLY A 356 3.12 5.09 -4.80
N HIS A 357 1.93 5.64 -4.45
CA HIS A 357 1.17 5.22 -3.27
C HIS A 357 -0.34 5.07 -3.57
N PRO A 358 -0.76 4.05 -4.34
CA PRO A 358 -2.17 3.67 -4.42
C PRO A 358 -2.61 3.15 -3.05
N LEU A 359 -3.45 3.90 -2.31
CA LEU A 359 -3.69 3.71 -0.87
C LEU A 359 -4.02 2.26 -0.50
N GLY A 360 -5.12 1.73 -1.04
CA GLY A 360 -5.60 0.37 -0.71
C GLY A 360 -4.66 -0.75 -1.16
N MET A 361 -3.86 -0.53 -2.20
CA MET A 361 -2.92 -1.52 -2.75
C MET A 361 -1.58 -1.54 -2.01
N SER A 362 -1.12 -0.39 -1.50
CA SER A 362 0.27 -0.21 -1.08
C SER A 362 0.72 -1.20 -0.02
N GLY A 363 -0.12 -1.49 0.98
CA GLY A 363 0.23 -2.46 2.02
C GLY A 363 0.40 -3.89 1.50
N ALA A 364 -0.39 -4.27 0.50
CA ALA A 364 -0.26 -5.56 -0.18
C ALA A 364 1.03 -5.62 -1.01
N ARG A 365 1.40 -4.51 -1.69
CA ARG A 365 2.68 -4.40 -2.40
C ARG A 365 3.87 -4.56 -1.46
N LEU A 366 3.85 -3.93 -0.26
CA LEU A 366 4.93 -4.11 0.72
C LEU A 366 5.16 -5.58 1.07
N ALA A 367 4.09 -6.33 1.38
CA ALA A 367 4.19 -7.73 1.73
C ALA A 367 4.62 -8.61 0.55
N LEU A 368 4.13 -8.31 -0.66
CA LEU A 368 4.53 -9.00 -1.89
C LEU A 368 6.03 -8.80 -2.14
N SER A 369 6.48 -7.55 -2.23
CA SER A 369 7.89 -7.22 -2.48
C SER A 369 8.80 -7.80 -1.41
N ALA A 370 8.41 -7.71 -0.13
CA ALA A 370 9.18 -8.29 0.99
C ALA A 370 9.30 -9.81 0.87
N SER A 371 8.22 -10.52 0.52
CA SER A 371 8.26 -11.98 0.37
C SER A 371 9.19 -12.45 -0.75
N LEU A 372 9.21 -11.74 -1.88
CA LEU A 372 10.10 -12.00 -3.00
C LEU A 372 11.56 -11.66 -2.67
N GLU A 373 11.77 -10.52 -2.02
CA GLU A 373 13.11 -10.03 -1.68
C GLU A 373 13.78 -10.90 -0.62
N LEU A 374 13.04 -11.44 0.36
CA LEU A 374 13.56 -12.43 1.31
C LEU A 374 14.07 -13.69 0.60
N GLN A 375 13.32 -14.19 -0.40
CA GLN A 375 13.76 -15.34 -1.22
C GLN A 375 15.02 -15.00 -2.00
N ARG A 376 15.06 -13.85 -2.66
CA ARG A 376 16.16 -13.41 -3.50
C ARG A 376 17.47 -13.23 -2.71
N ARG A 377 17.39 -12.66 -1.50
CA ARG A 377 18.56 -12.37 -0.65
C ARG A 377 18.95 -13.52 0.28
N GLY A 378 18.06 -14.50 0.48
CA GLY A 378 18.25 -15.53 1.49
C GLY A 378 18.10 -15.00 2.93
N GLY A 379 17.51 -13.81 3.12
CA GLY A 379 17.21 -13.25 4.44
C GLY A 379 16.13 -14.06 5.17
N ARG A 380 16.07 -13.95 6.50
CA ARG A 380 15.09 -14.67 7.30
C ARG A 380 13.85 -13.85 7.61
N TYR A 381 14.00 -12.65 8.15
CA TYR A 381 12.90 -11.82 8.61
C TYR A 381 12.74 -10.53 7.81
N ALA A 382 11.50 -10.19 7.47
CA ALA A 382 11.13 -8.89 6.93
C ALA A 382 10.09 -8.21 7.80
N LEU A 383 10.23 -6.90 7.95
CA LEU A 383 9.26 -6.01 8.57
C LEU A 383 8.59 -5.19 7.46
N CYS A 384 7.26 -5.29 7.33
CA CYS A 384 6.45 -4.39 6.50
C CYS A 384 5.70 -3.42 7.41
N THR A 385 5.83 -2.12 7.19
CA THR A 385 5.15 -1.12 8.04
C THR A 385 4.78 0.14 7.28
N MET A 386 3.72 0.81 7.74
CA MET A 386 3.25 2.04 7.13
C MET A 386 2.44 2.91 8.08
N CYS A 387 2.50 4.21 7.86
CA CYS A 387 1.63 5.19 8.49
C CYS A 387 0.24 5.17 7.84
N ILE A 388 -0.73 5.65 8.58
CA ILE A 388 -2.13 5.64 8.16
C ILE A 388 -2.75 6.97 8.57
N GLY A 389 -3.44 7.60 7.65
CA GLY A 389 -4.18 8.85 7.92
C GLY A 389 -5.07 8.74 9.15
N VAL A 390 -5.41 9.88 9.74
CA VAL A 390 -6.19 9.97 10.98
C VAL A 390 -5.48 9.34 12.20
N GLY A 391 -4.14 9.21 12.14
CA GLY A 391 -3.32 8.88 13.31
C GLY A 391 -3.24 7.40 13.65
N GLN A 392 -2.87 6.55 12.70
CA GLN A 392 -2.60 5.12 12.97
C GLN A 392 -1.30 4.66 12.30
N GLY A 393 -0.85 3.48 12.72
CA GLY A 393 0.20 2.71 12.08
C GLY A 393 -0.11 1.22 12.07
N ILE A 394 0.48 0.50 11.14
CA ILE A 394 0.39 -0.95 11.00
C ILE A 394 1.76 -1.53 10.72
N ALA A 395 2.04 -2.71 11.27
CA ALA A 395 3.29 -3.44 11.06
C ALA A 395 3.04 -4.94 11.01
N MET A 396 3.76 -5.64 10.13
CA MET A 396 3.70 -7.09 9.94
C MET A 396 5.12 -7.64 9.83
N ILE A 397 5.37 -8.79 10.45
CA ILE A 397 6.64 -9.52 10.31
C ILE A 397 6.38 -10.76 9.47
N LEU A 398 7.22 -10.94 8.46
CA LEU A 398 7.30 -12.11 7.59
C LEU A 398 8.58 -12.88 7.88
N GLU A 399 8.52 -14.21 7.82
CA GLU A 399 9.69 -15.11 7.90
C GLU A 399 9.76 -15.94 6.63
N ARG A 400 10.92 -15.95 5.98
CA ARG A 400 11.17 -16.82 4.81
C ARG A 400 11.07 -18.30 5.22
N VAL A 401 10.46 -19.11 4.39
CA VAL A 401 10.36 -20.58 4.52
C VAL A 401 11.01 -21.28 3.35
#